data_4b316c33010effcddc47bda1cd758548
#
_entry.id   4b316c33010effcddc47bda1cd758548
#
_cell.length_a   1.000
_cell.length_b   1.000
_cell.length_c   1.000
_cell.angle_alpha   90.00
_cell.angle_beta   90.00
_cell.angle_gamma   90.00
#
_symmetry.space_group_name_H-M   'P 1'
#
loop_
_entity.id
_entity.type
_entity.pdbx_description
1 polymer ?
#
loop_
_entity_poly.entity_id
_entity_poly.type
_entity_poly.pdbx_seq_one_letter_code
_entity_poly.pdbx_strand_id
1 'polypeptide(L)'
;MNTDRIEKKILLRAPRERVWRALADSAEFGSWFGVKFNDPFAPGATVRGVIVPTTVNPEVAKAQKPYEGLPFEITIEQMEPERLFSFRWHPFAIEPGVDYSAEPTTLVVFALEELADGATDGVMLTVTESGFDRIPISRRAKAFTANEQGWGMVVTLIEEYLVRTP
;
A
#
# COMPACT_ATOMS: atom_id res chain seq x y z
N MET A 1 -15.83 13.75 12.90
CA MET A 1 -15.28 12.99 11.77
C MET A 1 -13.78 12.92 11.89
N ASN A 2 -13.23 11.72 11.86
CA ASN A 2 -11.78 11.54 11.99
C ASN A 2 -11.14 11.63 10.61
N THR A 3 -10.38 12.70 10.35
CA THR A 3 -9.65 12.90 9.10
C THR A 3 -8.16 12.60 9.26
N ASP A 4 -7.77 11.97 10.37
CA ASP A 4 -6.38 11.61 10.62
C ASP A 4 -6.07 10.18 10.17
N ARG A 5 -7.07 9.32 10.09
CA ARG A 5 -6.88 7.90 9.85
C ARG A 5 -7.81 7.36 8.77
N ILE A 6 -7.24 6.59 7.86
CA ILE A 6 -7.99 5.84 6.86
C ILE A 6 -7.95 4.37 7.26
N GLU A 7 -9.06 3.64 7.15
CA GLU A 7 -9.11 2.21 7.39
C GLU A 7 -9.95 1.54 6.30
N LYS A 8 -9.39 0.52 5.67
CA LYS A 8 -10.08 -0.30 4.66
C LYS A 8 -9.86 -1.77 5.01
N LYS A 9 -10.91 -2.57 4.88
CA LYS A 9 -10.84 -4.01 5.15
C LYS A 9 -11.32 -4.78 3.93
N ILE A 10 -10.68 -5.93 3.67
CA ILE A 10 -11.10 -6.83 2.62
C ILE A 10 -10.84 -8.27 3.04
N LEU A 11 -11.79 -9.15 2.72
CA LEU A 11 -11.62 -10.58 2.93
C LEU A 11 -10.91 -11.17 1.72
N LEU A 12 -9.74 -11.76 1.94
CA LEU A 12 -8.95 -12.39 0.89
C LEU A 12 -9.07 -13.91 1.02
N ARG A 13 -9.46 -14.56 -0.08
CA ARG A 13 -9.66 -16.01 -0.09
C ARG A 13 -8.38 -16.70 -0.54
N ALA A 14 -7.39 -16.70 0.35
CA ALA A 14 -6.08 -17.30 0.12
C ALA A 14 -5.47 -17.64 1.48
N PRO A 15 -4.52 -18.59 1.54
CA PRO A 15 -3.80 -18.88 2.77
C PRO A 15 -3.02 -17.67 3.25
N ARG A 16 -2.86 -17.54 4.56
CA ARG A 16 -2.17 -16.41 5.15
C ARG A 16 -0.73 -16.26 4.63
N GLU A 17 -0.02 -17.37 4.47
CA GLU A 17 1.34 -17.32 3.93
C GLU A 17 1.39 -16.78 2.50
N ARG A 18 0.37 -17.05 1.70
CA ARG A 18 0.31 -16.55 0.32
C ARG A 18 0.02 -15.05 0.31
N VAL A 19 -0.88 -14.59 1.16
CA VAL A 19 -1.16 -13.16 1.32
C VAL A 19 0.09 -12.43 1.80
N TRP A 20 0.77 -13.03 2.78
CA TRP A 20 2.02 -12.44 3.29
C TRP A 20 3.05 -12.24 2.19
N ARG A 21 3.23 -13.23 1.32
CA ARG A 21 4.20 -13.13 0.23
C ARG A 21 3.87 -11.97 -0.71
N ALA A 22 2.58 -11.75 -0.99
CA ALA A 22 2.14 -10.63 -1.84
C ALA A 22 2.45 -9.27 -1.21
N LEU A 23 2.56 -9.21 0.11
CA LEU A 23 2.91 -7.98 0.82
C LEU A 23 4.42 -7.84 1.01
N ALA A 24 5.09 -8.90 1.43
CA ALA A 24 6.48 -8.85 1.90
C ALA A 24 7.50 -8.94 0.77
N ASP A 25 7.13 -9.50 -0.37
CA ASP A 25 8.02 -9.60 -1.52
C ASP A 25 7.86 -8.34 -2.37
N SER A 26 8.95 -7.57 -2.53
CA SER A 26 8.87 -6.28 -3.20
C SER A 26 8.46 -6.39 -4.67
N ALA A 27 8.83 -7.47 -5.35
CA ALA A 27 8.43 -7.68 -6.74
C ALA A 27 6.93 -7.99 -6.84
N GLU A 28 6.42 -8.85 -5.95
CA GLU A 28 4.99 -9.15 -5.94
C GLU A 28 4.16 -7.95 -5.52
N PHE A 29 4.54 -7.29 -4.43
CA PHE A 29 3.85 -6.08 -3.98
C PHE A 29 3.80 -5.05 -5.11
N GLY A 30 4.93 -4.81 -5.75
CA GLY A 30 5.03 -3.82 -6.82
C GLY A 30 4.15 -4.14 -8.01
N SER A 31 4.02 -5.43 -8.37
CA SER A 31 3.25 -5.81 -9.54
C SER A 31 1.75 -5.51 -9.39
N TRP A 32 1.17 -5.71 -8.20
CA TRP A 32 -0.24 -5.37 -8.01
C TRP A 32 -0.45 -3.92 -7.60
N PHE A 33 0.48 -3.35 -6.84
CA PHE A 33 0.37 -1.98 -6.36
C PHE A 33 0.63 -0.95 -7.47
N GLY A 34 1.58 -1.23 -8.35
CA GLY A 34 1.92 -0.32 -9.45
C GLY A 34 3.25 0.39 -9.27
N VAL A 35 4.25 -0.30 -8.72
CA VAL A 35 5.60 0.25 -8.53
C VAL A 35 6.62 -0.83 -8.83
N LYS A 36 7.72 -0.44 -9.44
CA LYS A 36 8.88 -1.33 -9.59
C LYS A 36 9.94 -0.91 -8.59
N PHE A 37 10.15 -1.73 -7.56
CA PHE A 37 11.13 -1.45 -6.52
C PHE A 37 12.51 -1.96 -6.94
N ASN A 38 13.56 -1.25 -6.48
CA ASN A 38 14.94 -1.59 -6.82
C ASN A 38 15.54 -2.66 -5.90
N ASP A 39 14.99 -2.83 -4.71
CA ASP A 39 15.56 -3.69 -3.67
C ASP A 39 14.48 -4.47 -2.94
N PRO A 40 14.85 -5.57 -2.27
CA PRO A 40 13.92 -6.29 -1.39
C PRO A 40 13.49 -5.45 -0.20
N PHE A 41 12.34 -5.78 0.38
CA PHE A 41 11.89 -5.16 1.62
C PHE A 41 12.64 -5.77 2.80
N ALA A 42 13.08 -4.92 3.72
CA ALA A 42 13.68 -5.34 4.99
C ALA A 42 13.36 -4.30 6.07
N PRO A 43 13.16 -4.72 7.32
CA PRO A 43 12.87 -3.77 8.40
C PRO A 43 13.96 -2.70 8.51
N GLY A 44 13.52 -1.45 8.60
CA GLY A 44 14.43 -0.30 8.69
C GLY A 44 14.99 0.19 7.35
N ALA A 45 14.73 -0.53 6.26
CA ALA A 45 15.26 -0.14 4.95
C ALA A 45 14.37 0.90 4.28
N THR A 46 15.01 1.86 3.64
CA THR A 46 14.34 2.77 2.71
C THR A 46 14.48 2.19 1.33
N VAL A 47 13.35 1.85 0.71
CA VAL A 47 13.33 1.18 -0.60
C VAL A 47 12.78 2.13 -1.64
N ARG A 48 13.52 2.30 -2.71
CA ARG A 48 13.15 3.19 -3.81
C ARG A 48 12.73 2.41 -5.04
N GLY A 49 11.91 3.05 -5.85
CA GLY A 49 11.48 2.49 -7.12
C GLY A 49 10.88 3.56 -7.99
N VAL A 50 10.18 3.14 -9.02
CA VAL A 50 9.45 4.05 -9.91
C VAL A 50 8.03 3.52 -10.11
N ILE A 51 7.10 4.42 -10.35
CA ILE A 51 5.73 4.02 -10.65
C ILE A 51 5.70 3.31 -12.00
N VAL A 52 5.14 2.11 -12.01
CA VAL A 52 4.90 1.30 -13.21
C VAL A 52 3.46 0.79 -13.09
N PRO A 53 2.59 1.07 -14.05
CA PRO A 53 1.17 0.68 -13.92
C PRO A 53 0.98 -0.77 -13.55
N THR A 54 0.01 -1.04 -12.69
CA THR A 54 -0.31 -2.39 -12.25
C THR A 54 -0.60 -3.32 -13.42
N THR A 55 -0.27 -4.61 -13.26
CA THR A 55 -0.53 -5.61 -14.30
C THR A 55 -1.86 -6.34 -14.09
N VAL A 56 -2.57 -6.08 -12.99
CA VAL A 56 -3.76 -6.88 -12.65
C VAL A 56 -5.10 -6.26 -13.04
N ASN A 57 -5.14 -4.95 -13.27
CA ASN A 57 -6.41 -4.29 -13.57
C ASN A 57 -6.19 -3.19 -14.62
N PRO A 58 -6.76 -3.35 -15.84
CA PRO A 58 -6.55 -2.37 -16.92
C PRO A 58 -7.04 -0.96 -16.60
N GLU A 59 -8.14 -0.85 -15.86
CA GLU A 59 -8.69 0.47 -15.51
C GLU A 59 -7.78 1.22 -14.56
N VAL A 60 -7.27 0.53 -13.55
CA VAL A 60 -6.33 1.11 -12.60
C VAL A 60 -5.00 1.43 -13.29
N ALA A 61 -4.53 0.52 -14.15
CA ALA A 61 -3.31 0.76 -14.93
C ALA A 61 -3.43 2.03 -15.77
N LYS A 62 -4.59 2.25 -16.38
CA LYS A 62 -4.86 3.44 -17.16
C LYS A 62 -4.81 4.71 -16.29
N ALA A 63 -5.35 4.62 -15.07
CA ALA A 63 -5.31 5.74 -14.13
C ALA A 63 -3.89 6.03 -13.63
N GLN A 64 -3.05 5.01 -13.56
CA GLN A 64 -1.66 5.15 -13.11
C GLN A 64 -0.71 5.61 -14.22
N LYS A 65 -1.10 5.45 -15.47
CA LYS A 65 -0.24 5.75 -16.63
C LYS A 65 0.36 7.16 -16.62
N PRO A 66 -0.39 8.23 -16.27
CA PRO A 66 0.19 9.57 -16.23
C PRO A 66 1.34 9.74 -15.23
N TYR A 67 1.43 8.84 -14.25
CA TYR A 67 2.45 8.90 -13.21
C TYR A 67 3.62 7.95 -13.46
N GLU A 68 3.59 7.21 -14.56
CA GLU A 68 4.63 6.23 -14.88
C GLU A 68 6.00 6.89 -14.92
N GLY A 69 6.98 6.27 -14.26
CA GLY A 69 8.34 6.75 -14.21
C GLY A 69 8.64 7.71 -13.07
N LEU A 70 7.62 8.18 -12.33
CA LEU A 70 7.86 9.04 -11.18
C LEU A 70 8.53 8.26 -10.05
N PRO A 71 9.45 8.91 -9.31
CA PRO A 71 10.11 8.25 -8.18
C PRO A 71 9.11 7.86 -7.10
N PHE A 72 9.38 6.75 -6.43
CA PHE A 72 8.56 6.24 -5.35
C PHE A 72 9.47 5.72 -4.25
N GLU A 73 9.15 6.01 -3.00
CA GLU A 73 10.01 5.65 -1.88
C GLU A 73 9.16 5.32 -0.66
N ILE A 74 9.51 4.21 0.01
CA ILE A 74 8.91 3.86 1.29
C ILE A 74 10.02 3.44 2.25
N THR A 75 9.78 3.67 3.55
CA THR A 75 10.68 3.20 4.61
C THR A 75 9.96 2.11 5.39
N ILE A 76 10.50 0.90 5.33
CA ILE A 76 9.89 -0.25 5.99
C ILE A 76 10.07 -0.12 7.50
N GLU A 77 8.98 -0.24 8.26
CA GLU A 77 9.04 -0.18 9.72
C GLU A 77 9.02 -1.57 10.34
N GLN A 78 7.97 -2.34 10.08
CA GLN A 78 7.81 -3.66 10.69
C GLN A 78 7.48 -4.71 9.65
N MET A 79 8.03 -5.89 9.83
CA MET A 79 7.71 -7.08 9.05
C MET A 79 7.58 -8.24 10.02
N GLU A 80 6.36 -8.51 10.49
CA GLU A 80 6.06 -9.66 11.33
C GLU A 80 5.40 -10.71 10.45
N PRO A 81 6.11 -11.79 10.09
CA PRO A 81 5.63 -12.76 9.10
C PRO A 81 4.20 -13.21 9.33
N GLU A 82 3.42 -13.15 8.28
CA GLU A 82 2.01 -13.57 8.24
C GLU A 82 1.07 -12.79 9.15
N ARG A 83 1.53 -11.67 9.73
CA ARG A 83 0.73 -10.91 10.68
C ARG A 83 0.67 -9.42 10.38
N LEU A 84 1.82 -8.78 10.14
CA LEU A 84 1.85 -7.33 10.02
C LEU A 84 3.00 -6.85 9.15
N PHE A 85 2.69 -5.96 8.22
CA PHE A 85 3.66 -5.28 7.37
C PHE A 85 3.37 -3.79 7.42
N SER A 86 4.35 -2.97 7.77
CA SER A 86 4.12 -1.53 7.86
C SER A 86 5.27 -0.73 7.26
N PHE A 87 4.94 0.43 6.75
CA PHE A 87 5.94 1.35 6.19
C PHE A 87 5.49 2.80 6.35
N ARG A 88 6.44 3.70 6.20
CA ARG A 88 6.18 5.14 6.17
C ARG A 88 6.46 5.68 4.79
N TRP A 89 5.67 6.64 4.38
CA TRP A 89 5.86 7.34 3.12
C TRP A 89 5.33 8.78 3.23
N HIS A 90 5.57 9.56 2.15
CA HIS A 90 4.98 10.89 2.02
C HIS A 90 3.69 10.73 1.22
N PRO A 91 2.50 10.96 1.84
CA PRO A 91 1.24 10.71 1.16
C PRO A 91 1.00 11.72 0.03
N PHE A 92 0.50 11.20 -1.10
CA PHE A 92 0.16 12.04 -2.27
C PHE A 92 1.31 12.95 -2.71
N ALA A 93 2.53 12.43 -2.72
CA ALA A 93 3.74 13.17 -3.10
C ALA A 93 4.02 12.95 -4.58
N ILE A 94 3.19 13.52 -5.45
CA ILE A 94 3.19 13.22 -6.88
C ILE A 94 3.54 14.41 -7.78
N GLU A 95 3.75 15.61 -7.25
CA GLU A 95 4.07 16.76 -8.08
C GLU A 95 5.55 16.72 -8.50
N PRO A 96 5.84 16.70 -9.83
CA PRO A 96 7.22 16.72 -10.29
C PRO A 96 7.94 17.98 -9.82
N GLY A 97 9.20 17.82 -9.42
CA GLY A 97 10.03 18.93 -8.99
C GLY A 97 9.80 19.41 -7.57
N VAL A 98 8.85 18.83 -6.84
CA VAL A 98 8.63 19.17 -5.44
C VAL A 98 9.38 18.17 -4.56
N ASP A 99 10.15 18.69 -3.61
CA ASP A 99 10.86 17.85 -2.64
C ASP A 99 10.00 17.72 -1.37
N TYR A 100 9.51 16.51 -1.13
CA TYR A 100 8.66 16.22 0.03
C TYR A 100 9.46 15.71 1.22
N SER A 101 10.78 15.54 1.10
CA SER A 101 11.59 14.87 2.13
C SER A 101 11.57 15.58 3.50
N ALA A 102 11.27 16.88 3.53
CA ALA A 102 11.19 17.63 4.78
C ALA A 102 9.82 17.51 5.46
N GLU A 103 8.81 16.95 4.78
CA GLU A 103 7.49 16.80 5.37
C GLU A 103 7.43 15.56 6.27
N PRO A 104 6.58 15.57 7.31
CA PRO A 104 6.30 14.36 8.07
C PRO A 104 5.71 13.27 7.16
N THR A 105 5.92 12.01 7.54
CA THR A 105 5.35 10.87 6.82
C THR A 105 4.08 10.39 7.51
N THR A 106 3.25 9.67 6.75
CA THR A 106 2.16 8.89 7.36
C THR A 106 2.63 7.45 7.53
N LEU A 107 1.97 6.72 8.42
CA LEU A 107 2.24 5.31 8.66
C LEU A 107 1.16 4.47 8.00
N VAL A 108 1.58 3.51 7.17
CA VAL A 108 0.69 2.54 6.54
C VAL A 108 0.91 1.18 7.18
N VAL A 109 -0.18 0.54 7.61
CA VAL A 109 -0.12 -0.78 8.23
C VAL A 109 -1.04 -1.73 7.50
N PHE A 110 -0.49 -2.88 7.08
CA PHE A 110 -1.25 -4.02 6.57
C PHE A 110 -1.28 -5.07 7.66
N ALA A 111 -2.45 -5.34 8.23
CA ALA A 111 -2.61 -6.34 9.30
C ALA A 111 -3.41 -7.52 8.78
N LEU A 112 -2.98 -8.73 9.09
CA LEU A 112 -3.62 -9.97 8.66
C LEU A 112 -4.22 -10.70 9.85
N GLU A 113 -5.50 -11.12 9.72
CA GLU A 113 -6.17 -11.92 10.72
C GLU A 113 -6.85 -13.11 10.07
N GLU A 114 -6.61 -14.32 10.59
CA GLU A 114 -7.33 -15.50 10.13
C GLU A 114 -8.77 -15.43 10.61
N LEU A 115 -9.68 -15.99 9.81
CA LEU A 115 -11.07 -16.09 10.22
C LEU A 115 -11.22 -17.08 11.37
N ALA A 116 -11.99 -16.70 12.40
CA ALA A 116 -12.08 -17.43 13.65
C ALA A 116 -12.72 -18.80 13.52
N ASP A 117 -13.55 -19.03 12.53
CA ASP A 117 -14.27 -20.29 12.36
C ASP A 117 -13.46 -21.39 11.67
N GLY A 118 -12.34 -21.04 11.06
CA GLY A 118 -11.50 -22.01 10.36
C GLY A 118 -12.16 -22.76 9.22
N ALA A 119 -13.42 -22.45 8.94
CA ALA A 119 -14.21 -23.17 7.95
C ALA A 119 -13.90 -22.74 6.52
N THR A 120 -13.25 -21.61 6.33
CA THR A 120 -12.88 -21.11 5.03
C THR A 120 -11.43 -20.64 5.05
N ASP A 121 -10.70 -20.97 3.99
CA ASP A 121 -9.35 -20.45 3.80
C ASP A 121 -9.47 -18.97 3.46
N GLY A 122 -9.44 -18.13 4.47
CA GLY A 122 -9.59 -16.70 4.28
C GLY A 122 -8.83 -15.91 5.31
N VAL A 123 -8.40 -14.72 4.88
CA VAL A 123 -7.66 -13.80 5.71
C VAL A 123 -8.33 -12.44 5.62
N MET A 124 -8.61 -11.83 6.75
CA MET A 124 -9.06 -10.44 6.76
C MET A 124 -7.83 -9.54 6.71
N LEU A 125 -7.72 -8.79 5.63
CA LEU A 125 -6.67 -7.77 5.49
C LEU A 125 -7.25 -6.43 5.90
N THR A 126 -6.59 -5.77 6.86
CA THR A 126 -6.92 -4.41 7.25
C THR A 126 -5.77 -3.51 6.88
N VAL A 127 -6.06 -2.46 6.10
CA VAL A 127 -5.07 -1.44 5.75
C VAL A 127 -5.44 -0.16 6.47
N THR A 128 -4.49 0.40 7.20
CA THR A 128 -4.67 1.70 7.85
C THR A 128 -3.57 2.66 7.43
N GLU A 129 -3.93 3.91 7.26
CA GLU A 129 -2.96 4.99 7.09
C GLU A 129 -3.29 6.08 8.08
N SER A 130 -2.31 6.49 8.89
CA SER A 130 -2.50 7.46 9.97
C SER A 130 -1.39 8.49 10.00
N GLY A 131 -1.64 9.61 10.69
CA GLY A 131 -0.67 10.68 10.83
C GLY A 131 -0.91 11.86 9.90
N PHE A 132 -2.08 11.95 9.27
CA PHE A 132 -2.40 13.06 8.39
C PHE A 132 -2.44 14.40 9.11
N ASP A 133 -2.67 14.40 10.41
CA ASP A 133 -2.69 15.63 11.22
C ASP A 133 -1.33 16.34 11.25
N ARG A 134 -0.25 15.63 10.89
CA ARG A 134 1.10 16.18 10.83
C ARG A 134 1.44 16.75 9.45
N ILE A 135 0.67 16.41 8.43
CA ILE A 135 0.90 16.90 7.07
C ILE A 135 0.56 18.39 7.03
N PRO A 136 1.33 19.23 6.29
CA PRO A 136 1.03 20.65 6.20
C PRO A 136 -0.41 20.90 5.81
N ILE A 137 -1.05 21.85 6.49
CA ILE A 137 -2.50 22.07 6.35
C ILE A 137 -2.90 22.38 4.90
N SER A 138 -1.99 22.99 4.14
CA SER A 138 -2.25 23.32 2.73
C SER A 138 -2.39 22.07 1.84
N ARG A 139 -1.87 20.92 2.29
CA ARG A 139 -1.93 19.66 1.55
C ARG A 139 -2.78 18.60 2.21
N ARG A 140 -3.04 18.74 3.51
CA ARG A 140 -3.65 17.69 4.34
C ARG A 140 -4.95 17.11 3.79
N ALA A 141 -5.91 17.99 3.49
CA ALA A 141 -7.22 17.55 3.02
C ALA A 141 -7.12 16.84 1.67
N LYS A 142 -6.29 17.35 0.77
CA LYS A 142 -6.11 16.77 -0.55
C LYS A 142 -5.43 15.40 -0.46
N ALA A 143 -4.39 15.29 0.36
CA ALA A 143 -3.68 14.03 0.55
C ALA A 143 -4.60 12.98 1.20
N PHE A 144 -5.37 13.38 2.22
CA PHE A 144 -6.31 12.46 2.86
C PHE A 144 -7.36 11.95 1.88
N THR A 145 -8.01 12.86 1.15
CA THR A 145 -9.08 12.49 0.21
C THR A 145 -8.53 11.57 -0.90
N ALA A 146 -7.38 11.92 -1.46
CA ALA A 146 -6.77 11.12 -2.53
C ALA A 146 -6.43 9.71 -2.03
N ASN A 147 -5.84 9.61 -0.84
CA ASN A 147 -5.44 8.31 -0.31
C ASN A 147 -6.63 7.49 0.18
N GLU A 148 -7.68 8.15 0.71
CA GLU A 148 -8.90 7.46 1.11
C GLU A 148 -9.54 6.76 -0.10
N GLN A 149 -9.64 7.46 -1.22
CA GLN A 149 -10.16 6.88 -2.47
C GLN A 149 -9.19 5.85 -3.03
N GLY A 150 -7.90 6.14 -2.99
CA GLY A 150 -6.87 5.24 -3.49
C GLY A 150 -6.83 3.91 -2.76
N TRP A 151 -6.91 3.91 -1.43
CA TRP A 151 -6.91 2.66 -0.67
C TRP A 151 -8.15 1.82 -0.95
N GLY A 152 -9.32 2.45 -1.15
CA GLY A 152 -10.51 1.73 -1.54
C GLY A 152 -10.32 0.96 -2.85
N MET A 153 -9.59 1.52 -3.79
CA MET A 153 -9.27 0.89 -5.06
C MET A 153 -8.14 -0.13 -4.91
N VAL A 154 -7.10 0.21 -4.16
CA VAL A 154 -5.88 -0.60 -4.03
C VAL A 154 -6.15 -1.95 -3.36
N VAL A 155 -7.04 -1.99 -2.35
CA VAL A 155 -7.33 -3.28 -1.71
C VAL A 155 -7.98 -4.27 -2.68
N THR A 156 -8.65 -3.80 -3.73
CA THR A 156 -9.18 -4.69 -4.75
C THR A 156 -8.09 -5.26 -5.65
N LEU A 157 -6.97 -4.54 -5.79
CA LEU A 157 -5.86 -5.00 -6.61
C LEU A 157 -5.18 -6.23 -6.03
N ILE A 158 -4.98 -6.27 -4.71
CA ILE A 158 -4.37 -7.45 -4.11
C ILE A 158 -5.30 -8.65 -4.22
N GLU A 159 -6.62 -8.43 -4.10
CA GLU A 159 -7.59 -9.50 -4.30
C GLU A 159 -7.50 -10.08 -5.72
N GLU A 160 -7.49 -9.20 -6.73
CA GLU A 160 -7.38 -9.64 -8.12
C GLU A 160 -6.06 -10.36 -8.39
N TYR A 161 -4.98 -9.87 -7.79
CA TYR A 161 -3.66 -10.48 -7.94
C TYR A 161 -3.65 -11.90 -7.40
N LEU A 162 -4.24 -12.12 -6.22
CA LEU A 162 -4.27 -13.44 -5.59
C LEU A 162 -5.13 -14.43 -6.36
N VAL A 163 -6.17 -13.97 -7.04
CA VAL A 163 -6.99 -14.83 -7.90
C VAL A 163 -6.20 -15.28 -9.12
N ARG A 164 -5.39 -14.40 -9.70
CA ARG A 164 -4.62 -14.69 -10.91
C ARG A 164 -3.32 -15.45 -10.64
N THR A 165 -2.77 -15.33 -9.44
CA THR A 165 -1.50 -15.95 -9.06
C THR A 165 -1.65 -16.65 -7.71
N PRO A 166 -2.37 -17.78 -7.68
CA PRO A 166 -2.63 -18.49 -6.41
C PRO A 166 -1.37 -19.00 -5.73
#